data_b05e13ec81102caaea6cb00dc877e550
#
_entry.id   b05e13ec81102caaea6cb00dc877e550
#
_cell.length_a   1.000
_cell.length_b   1.000
_cell.length_c   1.000
_cell.angle_alpha   90.00
_cell.angle_beta   90.00
_cell.angle_gamma   90.00
#
_symmetry.space_group_name_H-M   'P 1'
#
loop_
_entity.id
_entity.type
_entity.pdbx_description
1 polymer ?
#
loop_
_entity_poly.entity_id
_entity_poly.type
_entity_poly.pdbx_seq_one_letter_code
_entity_poly.pdbx_strand_id
1 'polypeptide(L)'
;MSIFEKYAKKIDQAALAESQKEINENNNGEYKDVPHGTYEVEINKMECKKSKSGNPMVSIWFKILEGEYKDSLIFYNGVFYEDWMRHRVVDLLSEIMDDDTHKAEINLILKDSNVDEVNDFVMDLHEEIDGKLEYLLEYGQKKGYDTYKIKEIFEA
;
A
#
# COMPACT_ATOMS: atom_id res chain seq x y z
N MET A 1 -12.69 4.34 -27.41
CA MET A 1 -12.35 4.60 -25.98
C MET A 1 -13.17 5.77 -25.50
N SER A 2 -13.87 5.61 -24.37
CA SER A 2 -14.69 6.69 -23.83
C SER A 2 -13.81 7.75 -23.18
N ILE A 3 -14.39 8.96 -23.02
CA ILE A 3 -13.71 10.06 -22.33
C ILE A 3 -13.34 9.66 -20.91
N PHE A 4 -14.20 8.89 -20.23
CA PHE A 4 -13.96 8.43 -18.87
C PHE A 4 -12.73 7.52 -18.76
N GLU A 5 -12.52 6.63 -19.72
CA GLU A 5 -11.32 5.78 -19.75
C GLU A 5 -10.05 6.61 -19.92
N LYS A 6 -10.13 7.64 -20.74
CA LYS A 6 -9.00 8.55 -20.97
C LYS A 6 -8.65 9.33 -19.71
N TYR A 7 -9.64 9.82 -18.96
CA TYR A 7 -9.43 10.53 -17.69
C TYR A 7 -8.92 9.60 -16.60
N ALA A 8 -9.47 8.39 -16.52
CA ALA A 8 -9.02 7.39 -15.56
C ALA A 8 -7.54 7.07 -15.75
N LYS A 9 -7.08 6.92 -17.00
CA LYS A 9 -5.66 6.69 -17.30
C LYS A 9 -4.78 7.85 -16.87
N LYS A 10 -5.21 9.09 -17.10
CA LYS A 10 -4.46 10.28 -16.68
C LYS A 10 -4.32 10.37 -15.18
N ILE A 11 -5.43 10.14 -14.48
CA ILE A 11 -5.47 10.18 -13.02
C ILE A 11 -4.59 9.07 -12.45
N ASP A 12 -4.66 7.86 -13.02
CA ASP A 12 -3.84 6.72 -12.62
C ASP A 12 -2.35 7.03 -12.77
N GLN A 13 -1.95 7.64 -13.88
CA GLN A 13 -0.57 8.04 -14.11
C GLN A 13 -0.10 9.12 -13.13
N ALA A 14 -0.95 10.07 -12.82
CA ALA A 14 -0.63 11.11 -11.84
C ALA A 14 -0.44 10.52 -10.44
N ALA A 15 -1.34 9.63 -10.03
CA ALA A 15 -1.24 8.95 -8.74
C ALA A 15 0.02 8.07 -8.68
N LEU A 16 0.34 7.39 -9.76
CA LEU A 16 1.54 6.58 -9.87
C LEU A 16 2.81 7.43 -9.73
N ALA A 17 2.87 8.56 -10.42
CA ALA A 17 4.02 9.46 -10.35
C ALA A 17 4.22 10.01 -8.94
N GLU A 18 3.12 10.35 -8.27
CA GLU A 18 3.13 10.82 -6.89
C GLU A 18 3.63 9.73 -5.93
N SER A 19 3.11 8.53 -6.07
CA SER A 19 3.54 7.37 -5.27
C SER A 19 5.01 7.06 -5.50
N GLN A 20 5.48 7.15 -6.74
CA GLN A 20 6.88 6.90 -7.07
C GLN A 20 7.81 7.92 -6.43
N LYS A 21 7.41 9.19 -6.39
CA LYS A 21 8.18 10.23 -5.69
C LYS A 21 8.32 9.93 -4.20
N GLU A 22 7.24 9.53 -3.56
CA GLU A 22 7.26 9.18 -2.14
C GLU A 22 8.17 7.98 -1.87
N ILE A 23 8.12 6.97 -2.72
CA ILE A 23 9.02 5.81 -2.64
C ILE A 23 10.48 6.25 -2.75
N ASN A 24 10.81 7.08 -3.73
CA ASN A 24 12.18 7.55 -3.94
C ASN A 24 12.70 8.34 -2.76
N GLU A 25 11.86 9.13 -2.10
CA GLU A 25 12.23 9.89 -0.92
C GLU A 25 12.42 9.01 0.30
N ASN A 26 11.50 8.06 0.52
CA ASN A 26 11.62 7.11 1.61
C ASN A 26 12.88 6.27 1.47
N ASN A 27 13.26 5.97 0.23
CA ASN A 27 14.40 5.11 -0.05
C ASN A 27 15.75 5.78 0.22
N ASN A 28 15.91 7.06 -0.10
CA ASN A 28 17.10 7.88 0.23
C ASN A 28 18.47 7.20 0.10
N GLY A 29 18.59 6.14 -0.69
CA GLY A 29 19.83 5.39 -0.83
C GLY A 29 20.21 4.50 0.34
N GLU A 30 19.40 4.41 1.38
CA GLU A 30 19.66 3.57 2.56
C GLU A 30 19.30 2.11 2.33
N TYR A 31 18.40 1.83 1.41
CA TYR A 31 17.88 0.51 1.15
C TYR A 31 18.20 0.06 -0.27
N LYS A 32 18.44 -1.26 -0.44
CA LYS A 32 18.65 -1.84 -1.77
C LYS A 32 17.35 -1.76 -2.56
N ASP A 33 17.48 -1.51 -3.86
CA ASP A 33 16.37 -1.67 -4.78
C ASP A 33 15.98 -3.15 -4.85
N VAL A 34 14.73 -3.44 -4.57
CA VAL A 34 14.23 -4.81 -4.57
C VAL A 34 13.57 -5.08 -5.92
N PRO A 35 14.04 -6.12 -6.66
CA PRO A 35 13.41 -6.46 -7.93
C PRO A 35 12.03 -7.08 -7.70
N HIS A 36 11.20 -7.00 -8.73
CA HIS A 36 9.90 -7.66 -8.69
C HIS A 36 10.06 -9.17 -8.46
N GLY A 37 9.19 -9.74 -7.66
CA GLY A 37 9.23 -11.14 -7.29
C GLY A 37 8.31 -11.42 -6.12
N THR A 38 8.38 -12.63 -5.60
CA THR A 38 7.57 -13.04 -4.46
C THR A 38 8.46 -13.16 -3.23
N TYR A 39 8.07 -12.51 -2.14
CA TYR A 39 8.87 -12.41 -0.92
C TYR A 39 8.05 -12.72 0.32
N GLU A 40 8.70 -13.35 1.29
CA GLU A 40 8.15 -13.45 2.64
C GLU A 40 8.46 -12.13 3.35
N VAL A 41 7.42 -11.49 3.87
CA VAL A 41 7.53 -10.16 4.46
C VAL A 41 6.73 -10.05 5.76
N GLU A 42 7.13 -9.10 6.59
CA GLU A 42 6.30 -8.58 7.67
C GLU A 42 6.02 -7.10 7.41
N ILE A 43 4.98 -6.58 8.01
CA ILE A 43 4.68 -5.15 7.89
C ILE A 43 5.43 -4.41 8.98
N ASN A 44 6.35 -3.55 8.56
CA ASN A 44 7.22 -2.78 9.44
C ASN A 44 6.59 -1.47 9.87
N LYS A 45 5.75 -0.88 9.01
CA LYS A 45 5.11 0.40 9.26
C LYS A 45 3.85 0.55 8.45
N MET A 46 2.82 1.16 9.05
CA MET A 46 1.60 1.59 8.36
C MET A 46 1.24 2.98 8.85
N GLU A 47 0.99 3.90 7.93
CA GLU A 47 0.56 5.25 8.27
C GLU A 47 -0.31 5.85 7.16
N CYS A 48 -1.05 6.87 7.48
CA CYS A 48 -1.72 7.72 6.52
C CYS A 48 -1.20 9.14 6.69
N LYS A 49 -0.83 9.76 5.57
CA LYS A 49 -0.33 11.12 5.55
C LYS A 49 -0.74 11.79 4.25
N LYS A 50 -0.52 13.07 4.15
CA LYS A 50 -0.68 13.76 2.87
C LYS A 50 0.57 13.53 2.02
N SER A 51 0.36 13.25 0.74
CA SER A 51 1.45 13.23 -0.23
C SER A 51 1.96 14.65 -0.46
N LYS A 52 3.03 14.80 -1.22
CA LYS A 52 3.57 16.12 -1.56
C LYS A 52 2.57 17.02 -2.25
N SER A 53 1.70 16.43 -3.06
CA SER A 53 0.63 17.16 -3.75
C SER A 53 -0.57 17.47 -2.84
N GLY A 54 -0.52 17.07 -1.57
CA GLY A 54 -1.57 17.32 -0.59
C GLY A 54 -2.70 16.30 -0.59
N ASN A 55 -2.54 15.17 -1.28
CA ASN A 55 -3.55 14.12 -1.35
C ASN A 55 -3.39 13.09 -0.24
N PRO A 56 -4.50 12.54 0.29
CA PRO A 56 -4.41 11.51 1.32
C PRO A 56 -3.77 10.24 0.76
N MET A 57 -2.86 9.63 1.52
CA MET A 57 -2.07 8.49 1.07
C MET A 57 -1.80 7.54 2.22
N VAL A 58 -2.07 6.25 2.00
CA VAL A 58 -1.68 5.19 2.92
C VAL A 58 -0.30 4.68 2.51
N SER A 59 0.62 4.66 3.46
CA SER A 59 1.99 4.19 3.27
C SER A 59 2.21 2.92 4.08
N ILE A 60 2.70 1.87 3.44
CA ILE A 60 2.98 0.58 4.08
C ILE A 60 4.39 0.16 3.71
N TRP A 61 5.17 -0.21 4.73
CA TRP A 61 6.53 -0.70 4.55
C TRP A 61 6.55 -2.19 4.83
N PHE A 62 6.86 -2.97 3.81
CA PHE A 62 7.04 -4.43 3.91
C PHE A 62 8.52 -4.74 4.06
N LYS A 63 8.87 -5.42 5.15
CA LYS A 63 10.25 -5.84 5.41
C LYS A 63 10.43 -7.29 4.98
N ILE A 64 11.42 -7.54 4.13
CA ILE A 64 11.71 -8.89 3.64
C ILE A 64 12.39 -9.71 4.73
N LEU A 65 11.90 -10.92 4.95
CA LEU A 65 12.32 -11.76 6.07
C LEU A 65 13.40 -12.78 5.70
N GLU A 66 13.50 -13.15 4.43
CA GLU A 66 14.41 -14.20 3.98
C GLU A 66 15.01 -13.89 2.62
N GLY A 67 16.12 -14.57 2.30
CA GLY A 67 16.74 -14.53 1.00
C GLY A 67 17.78 -13.42 0.85
N GLU A 68 18.13 -13.17 -0.40
CA GLU A 68 19.17 -12.18 -0.76
C GLU A 68 18.84 -10.77 -0.30
N TYR A 69 17.56 -10.44 -0.29
CA TYR A 69 17.08 -9.10 0.06
C TYR A 69 16.56 -8.99 1.50
N LYS A 70 16.93 -9.94 2.35
CA LYS A 70 16.55 -9.92 3.77
C LYS A 70 16.84 -8.55 4.39
N ASP A 71 15.92 -8.05 5.18
CA ASP A 71 15.94 -6.76 5.87
C ASP A 71 15.78 -5.54 4.95
N SER A 72 15.65 -5.74 3.65
CA SER A 72 15.28 -4.67 2.72
C SER A 72 13.79 -4.38 2.81
N LEU A 73 13.40 -3.16 2.42
CA LEU A 73 12.01 -2.72 2.47
C LEU A 73 11.41 -2.62 1.07
N ILE A 74 10.16 -3.02 0.96
CA ILE A 74 9.30 -2.76 -0.20
C ILE A 74 8.30 -1.71 0.25
N PHE A 75 8.24 -0.57 -0.45
CA PHE A 75 7.38 0.54 -0.10
C PHE A 75 6.10 0.51 -0.93
N TYR A 76 4.96 0.61 -0.25
CA TYR A 76 3.68 0.85 -0.89
C TYR A 76 3.17 2.21 -0.46
N ASN A 77 2.79 3.03 -1.44
CA ASN A 77 2.21 4.34 -1.19
C ASN A 77 0.94 4.46 -2.05
N GLY A 78 -0.21 4.35 -1.42
CA GLY A 78 -1.51 4.37 -2.11
C GLY A 78 -2.26 5.66 -1.84
N VAL A 79 -2.29 6.58 -2.81
CA VAL A 79 -3.18 7.73 -2.74
C VAL A 79 -4.62 7.27 -2.97
N PHE A 80 -5.59 7.91 -2.32
CA PHE A 80 -6.98 7.46 -2.39
C PHE A 80 -8.01 8.59 -2.49
N TYR A 81 -7.67 9.67 -3.19
CA TYR A 81 -8.61 10.79 -3.35
C TYR A 81 -9.72 10.52 -4.38
N GLU A 82 -9.59 9.51 -5.23
CA GLU A 82 -10.62 9.07 -6.17
C GLU A 82 -11.19 7.71 -5.75
N ASP A 83 -12.44 7.42 -6.16
CA ASP A 83 -13.11 6.18 -5.77
C ASP A 83 -12.34 4.91 -6.16
N TRP A 84 -11.84 4.85 -7.38
CA TRP A 84 -11.11 3.67 -7.86
C TRP A 84 -9.77 3.48 -7.15
N MET A 85 -9.11 4.58 -6.79
CA MET A 85 -7.87 4.53 -5.99
C MET A 85 -8.16 4.02 -4.60
N ARG A 86 -9.23 4.52 -4.00
CA ARG A 86 -9.64 4.13 -2.65
C ARG A 86 -9.96 2.64 -2.60
N HIS A 87 -10.65 2.11 -3.61
CA HIS A 87 -10.96 0.68 -3.67
C HIS A 87 -9.70 -0.18 -3.69
N ARG A 88 -8.64 0.24 -4.36
CA ARG A 88 -7.35 -0.48 -4.34
C ARG A 88 -6.74 -0.53 -2.94
N VAL A 89 -6.78 0.59 -2.23
CA VAL A 89 -6.27 0.65 -0.85
C VAL A 89 -7.12 -0.23 0.06
N VAL A 90 -8.44 -0.16 -0.07
CA VAL A 90 -9.37 -1.01 0.70
C VAL A 90 -9.07 -2.49 0.47
N ASP A 91 -8.88 -2.90 -0.77
CA ASP A 91 -8.57 -4.29 -1.10
C ASP A 91 -7.28 -4.75 -0.44
N LEU A 92 -6.22 -3.94 -0.48
CA LEU A 92 -4.96 -4.31 0.14
C LEU A 92 -5.07 -4.38 1.67
N LEU A 93 -5.71 -3.40 2.31
CA LEU A 93 -5.92 -3.41 3.76
C LEU A 93 -6.73 -4.64 4.19
N SER A 94 -7.76 -4.99 3.42
CA SER A 94 -8.58 -6.18 3.67
C SER A 94 -7.76 -7.46 3.55
N GLU A 95 -6.88 -7.57 2.56
CA GLU A 95 -5.97 -8.70 2.39
C GLU A 95 -4.99 -8.80 3.57
N ILE A 96 -4.44 -7.68 4.01
CA ILE A 96 -3.52 -7.63 5.16
C ILE A 96 -4.19 -8.12 6.44
N MET A 97 -5.45 -7.75 6.64
CA MET A 97 -6.23 -8.19 7.81
C MET A 97 -6.77 -9.61 7.70
N ASP A 98 -6.68 -10.22 6.53
CA ASP A 98 -7.34 -11.50 6.23
C ASP A 98 -8.84 -11.45 6.51
N ASP A 99 -9.47 -10.36 6.11
CA ASP A 99 -10.89 -10.11 6.36
C ASP A 99 -11.51 -9.38 5.19
N ASP A 100 -12.26 -10.10 4.36
CA ASP A 100 -12.96 -9.54 3.22
C ASP A 100 -14.41 -9.12 3.52
N THR A 101 -14.84 -9.24 4.78
CA THR A 101 -16.23 -8.97 5.18
C THR A 101 -16.47 -7.54 5.60
N HIS A 102 -15.42 -6.75 5.84
CA HIS A 102 -15.50 -5.38 6.33
C HIS A 102 -15.01 -4.32 5.32
N LYS A 103 -14.94 -4.68 4.04
CA LYS A 103 -14.47 -3.75 3.00
C LYS A 103 -15.31 -2.47 2.93
N ALA A 104 -16.62 -2.60 3.10
CA ALA A 104 -17.52 -1.45 3.06
C ALA A 104 -17.24 -0.47 4.19
N GLU A 105 -16.99 -0.96 5.39
CA GLU A 105 -16.65 -0.13 6.54
C GLU A 105 -15.30 0.55 6.35
N ILE A 106 -14.31 -0.19 5.86
CA ILE A 106 -12.98 0.38 5.56
C ILE A 106 -13.12 1.49 4.53
N ASN A 107 -13.90 1.25 3.48
CA ASN A 107 -14.13 2.26 2.44
C ASN A 107 -14.75 3.54 3.01
N LEU A 108 -15.74 3.42 3.89
CA LEU A 108 -16.37 4.58 4.52
C LEU A 108 -15.39 5.34 5.42
N ILE A 109 -14.55 4.63 6.16
CA ILE A 109 -13.53 5.27 7.00
C ILE A 109 -12.58 6.10 6.13
N LEU A 110 -12.07 5.52 5.04
CA LEU A 110 -11.16 6.24 4.16
C LEU A 110 -11.83 7.41 3.44
N LYS A 111 -13.11 7.27 3.11
CA LYS A 111 -13.86 8.30 2.37
C LYS A 111 -14.26 9.47 3.25
N ASP A 112 -14.77 9.20 4.45
CA ASP A 112 -15.45 10.19 5.27
C ASP A 112 -14.60 10.75 6.41
N SER A 113 -13.40 10.21 6.64
CA SER A 113 -12.51 10.66 7.72
C SER A 113 -11.41 11.57 7.18
N ASN A 114 -10.86 12.42 8.05
CA ASN A 114 -9.68 13.21 7.69
C ASN A 114 -8.42 12.35 7.76
N VAL A 115 -7.29 12.90 7.31
CA VAL A 115 -6.00 12.17 7.27
C VAL A 115 -5.59 11.67 8.65
N ASP A 116 -5.77 12.47 9.68
CA ASP A 116 -5.37 12.10 11.05
C ASP A 116 -6.22 10.93 11.57
N GLU A 117 -7.51 10.94 11.30
CA GLU A 117 -8.41 9.85 11.67
C GLU A 117 -8.08 8.56 10.92
N VAL A 118 -7.78 8.64 9.62
CA VAL A 118 -7.35 7.48 8.84
C VAL A 118 -6.00 6.98 9.34
N ASN A 119 -5.09 7.87 9.72
CA ASN A 119 -3.82 7.48 10.29
C ASN A 119 -4.00 6.68 11.57
N ASP A 120 -4.87 7.13 12.48
CA ASP A 120 -5.18 6.39 13.70
C ASP A 120 -5.73 5.00 13.38
N PHE A 121 -6.62 4.92 12.40
CA PHE A 121 -7.20 3.65 11.97
C PHE A 121 -6.14 2.68 11.43
N VAL A 122 -5.26 3.12 10.53
CA VAL A 122 -4.25 2.22 9.96
C VAL A 122 -3.16 1.86 10.98
N MET A 123 -2.86 2.75 11.91
CA MET A 123 -1.93 2.43 13.00
C MET A 123 -2.52 1.39 13.95
N ASP A 124 -3.82 1.47 14.24
CA ASP A 124 -4.52 0.46 15.04
C ASP A 124 -4.54 -0.89 14.32
N LEU A 125 -4.74 -0.89 13.00
CA LEU A 125 -4.64 -2.10 12.18
C LEU A 125 -3.26 -2.74 12.29
N HIS A 126 -2.22 -1.93 12.17
CA HIS A 126 -0.85 -2.42 12.28
C HIS A 126 -0.59 -3.02 13.66
N GLU A 127 -1.07 -2.38 14.70
CA GLU A 127 -0.92 -2.89 16.07
C GLU A 127 -1.58 -4.26 16.24
N GLU A 128 -2.72 -4.50 15.59
CA GLU A 128 -3.39 -5.79 15.64
C GLU A 128 -2.61 -6.92 14.97
N ILE A 129 -1.87 -6.62 13.92
CA ILE A 129 -1.15 -7.64 13.14
C ILE A 129 0.34 -7.71 13.48
N ASP A 130 0.90 -6.68 14.08
CA ASP A 130 2.34 -6.59 14.35
C ASP A 130 2.81 -7.70 15.27
N GLY A 131 3.81 -8.45 14.82
CA GLY A 131 4.33 -9.61 15.55
C GLY A 131 3.42 -10.83 15.53
N LYS A 132 2.28 -10.78 14.86
CA LYS A 132 1.30 -11.87 14.80
C LYS A 132 1.17 -12.48 13.42
N LEU A 133 1.30 -11.68 12.36
CA LEU A 133 1.13 -12.14 10.98
C LEU A 133 2.33 -11.79 10.13
N GLU A 134 2.66 -12.70 9.24
CA GLU A 134 3.63 -12.53 8.16
C GLU A 134 2.94 -12.88 6.85
N TYR A 135 3.50 -12.44 5.74
CA TYR A 135 2.82 -12.52 4.45
C TYR A 135 3.75 -13.01 3.35
N LEU A 136 3.18 -13.73 2.39
CA LEU A 136 3.82 -13.96 1.11
C LEU A 136 3.32 -12.87 0.16
N LEU A 137 4.17 -11.90 -0.17
CA LEU A 137 3.85 -10.76 -1.01
C LEU A 137 4.35 -10.98 -2.43
N GLU A 138 3.44 -10.89 -3.38
CA GLU A 138 3.80 -10.83 -4.80
C GLU A 138 3.96 -9.35 -5.18
N TYR A 139 5.20 -8.93 -5.35
CA TYR A 139 5.57 -7.60 -5.76
C TYR A 139 5.86 -7.63 -7.25
N GLY A 140 4.95 -7.09 -8.04
CA GLY A 140 4.99 -7.19 -9.48
C GLY A 140 4.82 -5.86 -10.18
N GLN A 141 4.62 -5.93 -11.48
CA GLN A 141 4.37 -4.76 -12.30
C GLN A 141 3.30 -5.07 -13.33
N LYS A 142 2.41 -4.13 -13.52
CA LYS A 142 1.36 -4.23 -14.54
C LYS A 142 1.17 -2.86 -15.18
N LYS A 143 1.25 -2.82 -16.51
CA LYS A 143 1.07 -1.59 -17.29
C LYS A 143 1.97 -0.44 -16.84
N GLY A 144 3.19 -0.76 -16.41
CA GLY A 144 4.18 0.24 -16.03
C GLY A 144 4.13 0.71 -14.58
N TYR A 145 3.25 0.16 -13.73
CA TYR A 145 3.21 0.49 -12.31
C TYR A 145 3.27 -0.75 -11.44
N ASP A 146 3.80 -0.57 -10.24
CA ASP A 146 4.01 -1.66 -9.29
C ASP A 146 2.69 -2.20 -8.75
N THR A 147 2.63 -3.51 -8.58
CA THR A 147 1.49 -4.20 -8.00
C THR A 147 1.91 -4.93 -6.73
N TYR A 148 0.98 -5.03 -5.80
CA TYR A 148 1.19 -5.64 -4.48
C TYR A 148 0.03 -6.57 -4.21
N LYS A 149 0.33 -7.86 -4.04
CA LYS A 149 -0.70 -8.86 -3.78
C LYS A 149 -0.27 -9.79 -2.67
N ILE A 150 -1.12 -9.96 -1.67
CA ILE A 150 -0.89 -10.92 -0.60
C ILE A 150 -1.34 -12.30 -1.11
N LYS A 151 -0.39 -13.22 -1.24
CA LYS A 151 -0.66 -14.58 -1.75
C LYS A 151 -1.00 -15.54 -0.62
N GLU A 152 -0.32 -15.43 0.51
CA GLU A 152 -0.52 -16.26 1.68
C GLU A 152 -0.29 -15.45 2.94
N ILE A 153 -0.91 -15.87 4.04
CA ILE A 153 -0.76 -15.26 5.35
C ILE A 153 -0.31 -16.35 6.31
N PHE A 154 0.71 -16.05 7.12
CA PHE A 154 1.29 -16.97 8.08
C PHE A 154 1.18 -16.39 9.49
N GLU A 155 1.03 -17.25 10.47
CA GLU A 155 1.21 -16.85 11.86
C GLU A 155 2.70 -16.71 12.16
N ALA A 156 3.05 -15.59 12.76
CA ALA A 156 4.44 -15.30 13.11
C ALA A 156 4.90 -16.15 14.30
#